data_1c32150aaeaf0d8954de88bc7b4abe95
#
_entry.id   1c32150aaeaf0d8954de88bc7b4abe95
#
_cell.length_a   1.000
_cell.length_b   1.000
_cell.length_c   1.000
_cell.angle_alpha   90.00
_cell.angle_beta   90.00
_cell.angle_gamma   90.00
#
_symmetry.space_group_name_H-M   'P 1'
#
loop_
_entity.id
_entity.type
_entity.pdbx_description
1 polymer ?
#
loop_
_entity_poly.entity_id
_entity_poly.type
_entity_poly.pdbx_seq_one_letter_code
_entity_poly.pdbx_strand_id
1 'polypeptide(L)'
;MKREGVKIILTASDLMRFQGCQHASTLDLAWLQRRDGNDGGIGPAADDESAELLQAKGDAHERSFLAELKAAGVSVEEIETKRAAFADASAMTLAALKAGRPIVYQAAMAGGAWAGYADFLERVERPSRLGSFSYEIIDTKLKRSPSPRHVLQLALYSDLLIDIQGISPEHIHVVLGDSKRATLRLGDYIYYARRLRHRLEGFIADSPATRPEPSTACALCRWKAR
;
A
#
# COMPACT_ATOMS: atom_id res chain seq x y z
N MET A 1 10.18 -3.69 -2.56
CA MET A 1 10.41 -5.16 -2.58
C MET A 1 11.19 -5.56 -1.34
N LYS A 2 10.85 -6.69 -0.76
CA LYS A 2 11.53 -7.26 0.39
C LYS A 2 11.76 -8.75 0.13
N ARG A 3 12.87 -9.31 0.61
CA ARG A 3 13.13 -10.74 0.50
C ARG A 3 12.80 -11.44 1.82
N GLU A 4 11.99 -12.49 1.74
CA GLU A 4 11.68 -13.37 2.86
C GLU A 4 12.02 -14.81 2.46
N GLY A 5 13.20 -15.29 2.89
CA GLY A 5 13.75 -16.54 2.40
C GLY A 5 13.99 -16.53 0.89
N VAL A 6 13.31 -17.39 0.16
CA VAL A 6 13.37 -17.46 -1.32
C VAL A 6 12.30 -16.60 -2.00
N LYS A 7 11.33 -16.06 -1.27
CA LYS A 7 10.23 -15.27 -1.83
C LYS A 7 10.55 -13.79 -1.86
N ILE A 8 10.09 -13.12 -2.91
CA ILE A 8 10.07 -11.66 -3.00
C ILE A 8 8.67 -11.21 -2.62
N ILE A 9 8.59 -10.35 -1.60
CA ILE A 9 7.35 -9.71 -1.17
C ILE A 9 7.29 -8.31 -1.78
N LEU A 10 6.17 -8.03 -2.43
CA LEU A 10 5.87 -6.79 -3.14
C LEU A 10 4.91 -5.92 -2.35
N THR A 11 5.00 -4.62 -2.57
CA THR A 11 4.17 -3.61 -1.92
C THR A 11 3.53 -2.68 -2.95
N ALA A 12 2.56 -1.89 -2.52
CA ALA A 12 1.98 -0.84 -3.36
C ALA A 12 3.02 0.15 -3.89
N SER A 13 4.05 0.47 -3.09
CA SER A 13 5.14 1.37 -3.53
C SER A 13 5.95 0.77 -4.68
N ASP A 14 6.14 -0.55 -4.70
CA ASP A 14 6.82 -1.23 -5.80
C ASP A 14 5.99 -1.21 -7.09
N LEU A 15 4.67 -1.41 -6.97
CA LEU A 15 3.75 -1.30 -8.08
C LEU A 15 3.78 0.10 -8.72
N MET A 16 3.75 1.14 -7.88
CA MET A 16 3.79 2.53 -8.33
C MET A 16 5.15 2.89 -8.94
N ARG A 17 6.24 2.33 -8.42
CA ARG A 17 7.58 2.53 -8.99
C ARG A 17 7.69 1.87 -10.36
N PHE A 18 7.23 0.64 -10.48
CA PHE A 18 7.21 -0.09 -11.74
C PHE A 18 6.39 0.63 -12.82
N GLN A 19 5.20 1.15 -12.44
CA GLN A 19 4.37 1.94 -13.33
C GLN A 19 5.06 3.23 -13.79
N GLY A 20 5.85 3.86 -12.92
CA GLY A 20 6.57 5.08 -13.23
C GLY A 20 7.89 4.86 -14.00
N CYS A 21 8.60 3.76 -13.74
CA CYS A 21 9.88 3.44 -14.36
C CYS A 21 10.24 1.97 -14.14
N GLN A 22 10.21 1.16 -15.20
CA GLN A 22 10.61 -0.25 -15.13
C GLN A 22 12.08 -0.43 -14.78
N HIS A 23 12.96 0.45 -15.30
CA HIS A 23 14.39 0.40 -14.97
C HIS A 23 14.67 0.58 -13.47
N ALA A 24 13.93 1.45 -12.79
CA ALA A 24 14.03 1.56 -11.33
C ALA A 24 13.66 0.25 -10.62
N SER A 25 12.69 -0.50 -11.13
CA SER A 25 12.34 -1.83 -10.60
C SER A 25 13.40 -2.88 -10.87
N THR A 26 14.09 -2.83 -12.03
CA THR A 26 15.28 -3.67 -12.30
C THR A 26 16.40 -3.40 -11.29
N LEU A 27 16.67 -2.13 -10.99
CA LEU A 27 17.68 -1.74 -10.00
C LEU A 27 17.28 -2.19 -8.59
N ASP A 28 16.01 -2.08 -8.23
CA ASP A 28 15.49 -2.56 -6.95
C ASP A 28 15.66 -4.08 -6.82
N LEU A 29 15.34 -4.83 -7.88
CA LEU A 29 15.48 -6.28 -7.92
C LEU A 29 16.96 -6.70 -7.82
N ALA A 30 17.83 -6.07 -8.59
CA ALA A 30 19.27 -6.31 -8.54
C ALA A 30 19.84 -6.01 -7.15
N TRP A 31 19.42 -4.92 -6.53
CA TRP A 31 19.80 -4.58 -5.15
C TRP A 31 19.34 -5.63 -4.13
N LEU A 32 18.11 -6.11 -4.28
CA LEU A 32 17.56 -7.14 -3.40
C LEU A 32 18.25 -8.51 -3.54
N GLN A 33 18.76 -8.81 -4.73
CA GLN A 33 19.43 -10.08 -5.04
C GLN A 33 20.92 -10.12 -4.61
N ARG A 34 21.53 -8.99 -4.34
CA ARG A 34 22.90 -8.92 -3.84
C ARG A 34 23.00 -9.55 -2.45
N ARG A 35 23.84 -10.57 -2.35
CA ARG A 35 23.89 -11.40 -1.13
C ARG A 35 24.56 -10.72 0.07
N ASP A 36 25.47 -9.77 -0.12
CA ASP A 36 26.39 -9.37 0.94
C ASP A 36 26.62 -7.85 1.12
N GLY A 37 25.92 -6.99 0.41
CA GLY A 37 26.00 -5.52 0.65
C GLY A 37 27.40 -4.87 0.53
N ASN A 38 28.45 -5.64 0.21
CA ASN A 38 29.84 -5.26 0.35
C ASN A 38 30.64 -5.24 -0.97
N ASP A 39 29.99 -5.33 -2.11
CA ASP A 39 30.68 -5.38 -3.41
C ASP A 39 30.91 -4.00 -4.05
N GLY A 40 30.95 -2.92 -3.24
CA GLY A 40 31.15 -1.55 -3.72
C GLY A 40 30.01 -1.06 -4.63
N GLY A 41 28.95 -1.85 -4.71
CA GLY A 41 27.79 -1.57 -5.56
C GLY A 41 26.97 -0.41 -5.03
N ILE A 42 26.48 0.33 -5.97
CA ILE A 42 25.72 1.56 -5.78
C ILE A 42 24.31 1.18 -5.26
N GLY A 43 24.00 1.52 -4.02
CA GLY A 43 22.65 1.38 -3.43
C GLY A 43 21.70 2.53 -3.77
N PRO A 44 20.43 2.41 -3.41
CA PRO A 44 19.50 3.53 -3.51
C PRO A 44 19.95 4.69 -2.62
N ALA A 45 19.68 5.93 -3.04
CA ALA A 45 19.90 7.08 -2.19
C ALA A 45 19.05 6.97 -0.91
N ALA A 46 19.60 7.42 0.20
CA ALA A 46 18.83 7.62 1.43
C ALA A 46 17.75 8.69 1.20
N ASP A 47 16.70 8.62 2.00
CA ASP A 47 15.71 9.69 2.04
C ASP A 47 16.38 10.98 2.50
N ASP A 48 15.99 12.10 1.90
CA ASP A 48 16.47 13.42 2.29
C ASP A 48 15.53 14.04 3.35
N GLU A 49 15.99 15.12 4.00
CA GLU A 49 15.21 15.81 5.04
C GLU A 49 13.81 16.24 4.57
N SER A 50 13.65 16.55 3.27
CA SER A 50 12.37 16.93 2.69
C SER A 50 11.41 15.74 2.63
N ALA A 51 11.91 14.55 2.34
CA ALA A 51 11.12 13.31 2.33
C ALA A 51 10.69 12.94 3.75
N GLU A 52 11.60 13.04 4.73
CA GLU A 52 11.29 12.79 6.15
C GLU A 52 10.24 13.76 6.69
N LEU A 53 10.37 15.05 6.37
CA LEU A 53 9.38 16.06 6.76
C LEU A 53 8.00 15.78 6.15
N LEU A 54 7.97 15.38 4.86
CA LEU A 54 6.72 15.06 4.17
C LEU A 54 6.05 13.83 4.80
N GLN A 55 6.84 12.80 5.14
CA GLN A 55 6.34 11.62 5.84
C GLN A 55 5.79 11.98 7.22
N ALA A 56 6.52 12.75 8.02
CA ALA A 56 6.06 13.18 9.34
C ALA A 56 4.73 13.96 9.29
N LYS A 57 4.54 14.81 8.26
CA LYS A 57 3.27 15.50 8.02
C LYS A 57 2.16 14.51 7.61
N GLY A 58 2.47 13.52 6.78
CA GLY A 58 1.53 12.45 6.41
C GLY A 58 1.05 11.68 7.64
N ASP A 59 1.98 11.24 8.47
CA ASP A 59 1.68 10.53 9.72
C ASP A 59 0.87 11.40 10.70
N ALA A 60 1.12 12.71 10.75
CA ALA A 60 0.34 13.63 11.58
C ALA A 60 -1.10 13.76 11.07
N HIS A 61 -1.30 13.84 9.76
CA HIS A 61 -2.64 13.91 9.14
C HIS A 61 -3.43 12.62 9.37
N GLU A 62 -2.81 11.46 9.23
CA GLU A 62 -3.40 10.16 9.52
C GLU A 62 -3.83 10.04 10.99
N ARG A 63 -2.95 10.44 11.93
CA ARG A 63 -3.28 10.47 13.37
C ARG A 63 -4.38 11.47 13.70
N SER A 64 -4.48 12.61 12.98
CA SER A 64 -5.58 13.55 13.15
C SER A 64 -6.92 12.90 12.81
N PHE A 65 -6.99 12.22 11.66
CA PHE A 65 -8.20 11.52 11.26
C PHE A 65 -8.56 10.38 12.24
N LEU A 66 -7.58 9.63 12.74
CA LEU A 66 -7.81 8.64 13.80
C LEU A 66 -8.41 9.28 15.07
N ALA A 67 -7.87 10.45 15.47
CA ALA A 67 -8.37 11.17 16.65
C ALA A 67 -9.80 11.70 16.41
N GLU A 68 -10.13 12.17 15.23
CA GLU A 68 -11.48 12.61 14.84
C GLU A 68 -12.49 11.45 14.94
N LEU A 69 -12.15 10.26 14.43
CA LEU A 69 -13.00 9.06 14.54
C LEU A 69 -13.28 8.70 16.01
N LYS A 70 -12.24 8.70 16.86
CA LYS A 70 -12.36 8.42 18.28
C LYS A 70 -13.20 9.49 19.02
N ALA A 71 -12.98 10.75 18.68
CA ALA A 71 -13.76 11.86 19.27
C ALA A 71 -15.25 11.81 18.87
N ALA A 72 -15.55 11.27 17.69
CA ALA A 72 -16.92 11.00 17.24
C ALA A 72 -17.53 9.74 17.90
N GLY A 73 -16.82 9.07 18.81
CA GLY A 73 -17.30 7.87 19.50
C GLY A 73 -17.22 6.58 18.67
N VAL A 74 -16.52 6.59 17.53
CA VAL A 74 -16.33 5.40 16.70
C VAL A 74 -15.32 4.48 17.37
N SER A 75 -15.68 3.19 17.54
CA SER A 75 -14.74 2.17 18.03
C SER A 75 -13.71 1.85 16.97
N VAL A 76 -12.43 2.02 17.30
CA VAL A 76 -11.30 1.74 16.40
C VAL A 76 -10.44 0.63 16.99
N GLU A 77 -10.22 -0.43 16.22
CA GLU A 77 -9.24 -1.47 16.52
C GLU A 77 -7.89 -1.07 15.90
N GLU A 78 -6.91 -0.80 16.74
CA GLU A 78 -5.56 -0.40 16.31
C GLU A 78 -4.67 -1.64 16.24
N ILE A 79 -4.17 -1.97 15.06
CA ILE A 79 -3.25 -3.10 14.87
C ILE A 79 -1.83 -2.65 15.24
N GLU A 80 -1.19 -3.39 16.15
CA GLU A 80 0.20 -3.13 16.53
C GLU A 80 1.13 -3.52 15.37
N THR A 81 1.75 -2.52 14.75
CA THR A 81 2.62 -2.72 13.56
C THR A 81 4.09 -2.43 13.82
N LYS A 82 4.43 -1.71 14.91
CA LYS A 82 5.80 -1.28 15.18
C LYS A 82 6.63 -2.36 15.87
N ARG A 83 6.01 -3.20 16.70
CA ARG A 83 6.67 -4.24 17.51
C ARG A 83 6.28 -5.64 17.13
N ALA A 84 5.12 -5.81 16.48
CA ALA A 84 4.64 -7.11 16.01
C ALA A 84 5.32 -7.51 14.69
N ALA A 85 5.57 -8.80 14.51
CA ALA A 85 5.90 -9.33 13.19
C ALA A 85 4.71 -9.14 12.24
N PHE A 86 4.98 -9.02 10.93
CA PHE A 86 3.90 -8.83 9.95
C PHE A 86 2.82 -9.91 9.99
N ALA A 87 3.23 -11.17 10.23
CA ALA A 87 2.31 -12.29 10.35
C ALA A 87 1.36 -12.13 11.54
N ASP A 88 1.85 -11.65 12.69
CA ASP A 88 1.04 -11.41 13.88
C ASP A 88 0.07 -10.25 13.65
N ALA A 89 0.55 -9.15 13.05
CA ALA A 89 -0.30 -8.01 12.68
C ALA A 89 -1.41 -8.44 11.69
N SER A 90 -1.08 -9.32 10.73
CA SER A 90 -2.06 -9.86 9.78
C SER A 90 -3.10 -10.77 10.47
N ALA A 91 -2.68 -11.58 11.45
CA ALA A 91 -3.59 -12.39 12.25
C ALA A 91 -4.53 -11.50 13.12
N MET A 92 -3.99 -10.45 13.74
CA MET A 92 -4.79 -9.46 14.49
C MET A 92 -5.80 -8.76 13.57
N THR A 93 -5.37 -8.34 12.37
CA THR A 93 -6.27 -7.76 11.36
C THR A 93 -7.41 -8.70 11.04
N LEU A 94 -7.12 -9.96 10.71
CA LEU A 94 -8.15 -10.95 10.38
C LEU A 94 -9.12 -11.18 11.55
N ALA A 95 -8.63 -11.21 12.78
CA ALA A 95 -9.47 -11.34 13.98
C ALA A 95 -10.39 -10.12 14.15
N ALA A 96 -9.88 -8.90 13.97
CA ALA A 96 -10.66 -7.66 14.03
C ALA A 96 -11.76 -7.61 12.95
N LEU A 97 -11.43 -8.01 11.71
CA LEU A 97 -12.39 -8.09 10.61
C LEU A 97 -13.49 -9.11 10.89
N LYS A 98 -13.16 -10.31 11.37
CA LYS A 98 -14.14 -11.34 11.75
C LYS A 98 -15.03 -10.91 12.92
N ALA A 99 -14.49 -10.11 13.85
CA ALA A 99 -15.25 -9.56 14.97
C ALA A 99 -16.17 -8.39 14.56
N GLY A 100 -16.12 -7.96 13.29
CA GLY A 100 -16.97 -6.88 12.78
C GLY A 100 -16.64 -5.51 13.38
N ARG A 101 -15.38 -5.24 13.72
CA ARG A 101 -14.97 -3.95 14.28
C ARG A 101 -15.34 -2.81 13.33
N PRO A 102 -15.93 -1.69 13.80
CA PRO A 102 -16.36 -0.60 12.93
C PRO A 102 -15.24 -0.02 12.08
N ILE A 103 -14.08 0.21 12.69
CA ILE A 103 -12.85 0.65 12.02
C ILE A 103 -11.69 -0.23 12.46
N VAL A 104 -10.84 -0.63 11.50
CA VAL A 104 -9.54 -1.27 11.78
C VAL A 104 -8.44 -0.34 11.23
N TYR A 105 -7.56 0.12 12.10
CA TYR A 105 -6.47 1.03 11.79
C TYR A 105 -5.17 0.28 11.59
N GLN A 106 -4.38 0.65 10.58
CA GLN A 106 -3.10 0.03 10.19
C GLN A 106 -3.23 -1.48 9.89
N ALA A 107 -4.25 -1.82 9.12
CA ALA A 107 -4.60 -3.20 8.79
C ALA A 107 -3.53 -3.87 7.92
N ALA A 108 -2.87 -4.90 8.46
CA ALA A 108 -1.87 -5.69 7.75
C ALA A 108 -2.55 -6.75 6.87
N MET A 109 -2.33 -6.69 5.56
CA MET A 109 -2.92 -7.61 4.58
C MET A 109 -1.85 -8.20 3.67
N ALA A 110 -2.00 -9.49 3.34
CA ALA A 110 -1.14 -10.18 2.40
C ALA A 110 -1.95 -11.11 1.49
N GLY A 111 -1.45 -11.32 0.28
CA GLY A 111 -2.01 -12.27 -0.70
C GLY A 111 -1.01 -12.56 -1.82
N GLY A 112 -0.68 -13.84 -2.03
CA GLY A 112 0.32 -14.26 -3.01
C GLY A 112 1.72 -13.73 -2.65
N ALA A 113 2.28 -12.91 -3.53
CA ALA A 113 3.57 -12.23 -3.33
C ALA A 113 3.41 -10.79 -2.78
N TRP A 114 2.21 -10.36 -2.42
CA TRP A 114 1.90 -8.99 -2.04
C TRP A 114 1.59 -8.87 -0.56
N ALA A 115 2.09 -7.78 0.03
CA ALA A 115 1.81 -7.45 1.42
C ALA A 115 1.85 -5.93 1.62
N GLY A 116 1.14 -5.45 2.63
CA GLY A 116 1.16 -4.05 3.02
C GLY A 116 0.17 -3.73 4.13
N TYR A 117 0.17 -2.47 4.52
CA TYR A 117 -0.72 -1.93 5.53
C TYR A 117 -1.70 -0.95 4.87
N ALA A 118 -3.01 -1.16 5.09
CA ALA A 118 -4.02 -0.17 4.76
C ALA A 118 -4.20 0.75 5.97
N ASP A 119 -4.27 2.07 5.74
CA ASP A 119 -4.41 3.04 6.82
C ASP A 119 -5.65 2.72 7.66
N PHE A 120 -6.81 2.60 7.01
CA PHE A 120 -8.06 2.26 7.68
C PHE A 120 -8.91 1.31 6.83
N LEU A 121 -9.58 0.36 7.49
CA LEU A 121 -10.69 -0.41 6.94
C LEU A 121 -11.97 -0.02 7.67
N GLU A 122 -12.98 0.42 6.94
CA GLU A 122 -14.28 0.81 7.44
C GLU A 122 -15.32 -0.27 7.15
N ARG A 123 -16.04 -0.68 8.18
CA ARG A 123 -17.15 -1.63 8.03
C ARG A 123 -18.32 -0.98 7.32
N VAL A 124 -18.87 -1.72 6.34
CA VAL A 124 -20.10 -1.36 5.62
C VAL A 124 -21.12 -2.49 5.72
N GLU A 125 -22.41 -2.14 5.75
CA GLU A 125 -23.50 -3.10 5.91
C GLU A 125 -23.84 -3.78 4.57
N ARG A 126 -22.88 -4.57 4.07
CA ARG A 126 -23.00 -5.36 2.85
C ARG A 126 -22.52 -6.77 3.11
N PRO A 127 -23.38 -7.81 2.94
CA PRO A 127 -23.02 -9.19 3.26
C PRO A 127 -21.78 -9.68 2.52
N SER A 128 -20.93 -10.43 3.23
CA SER A 128 -19.70 -10.99 2.71
C SER A 128 -19.40 -12.35 3.37
N ARG A 129 -18.22 -12.93 3.11
CA ARG A 129 -17.74 -14.12 3.84
C ARG A 129 -17.54 -13.86 5.35
N LEU A 130 -17.43 -12.59 5.76
CA LEU A 130 -17.26 -12.20 7.16
C LEU A 130 -18.57 -12.19 7.95
N GLY A 131 -19.73 -12.11 7.27
CA GLY A 131 -21.07 -12.05 7.88
C GLY A 131 -22.02 -11.14 7.10
N SER A 132 -22.92 -10.44 7.82
CA SER A 132 -23.86 -9.47 7.24
C SER A 132 -23.18 -8.16 6.80
N PHE A 133 -21.88 -8.06 6.88
CA PHE A 133 -21.08 -6.87 6.62
C PHE A 133 -19.84 -7.19 5.75
N SER A 134 -19.19 -6.15 5.30
CA SER A 134 -17.90 -6.17 4.63
C SER A 134 -17.09 -4.92 4.98
N TYR A 135 -15.96 -4.72 4.32
CA TYR A 135 -15.10 -3.57 4.57
C TYR A 135 -14.74 -2.86 3.27
N GLU A 136 -14.54 -1.55 3.38
CA GLU A 136 -13.99 -0.67 2.36
C GLU A 136 -12.72 0.01 2.90
N ILE A 137 -11.84 0.45 1.98
CA ILE A 137 -10.55 1.02 2.36
C ILE A 137 -10.63 2.54 2.39
N ILE A 138 -10.09 3.12 3.45
CA ILE A 138 -9.84 4.55 3.57
C ILE A 138 -8.33 4.76 3.68
N ASP A 139 -7.81 5.70 2.92
CA ASP A 139 -6.42 6.13 2.95
C ASP A 139 -6.37 7.65 3.21
N THR A 140 -5.33 8.14 3.86
CA THR A 140 -5.19 9.56 4.18
C THR A 140 -4.07 10.19 3.35
N LYS A 141 -4.31 11.36 2.78
CA LYS A 141 -3.32 12.03 1.93
C LYS A 141 -3.36 13.54 2.10
N LEU A 142 -2.19 14.15 2.23
CA LEU A 142 -2.04 15.62 2.37
C LEU A 142 -2.49 16.42 1.13
N LYS A 143 -2.63 15.79 -0.03
CA LYS A 143 -3.10 16.45 -1.25
C LYS A 143 -4.58 16.82 -1.14
N ARG A 144 -4.96 17.87 -1.87
CA ARG A 144 -6.36 18.35 -1.95
C ARG A 144 -7.21 17.63 -3.00
N SER A 145 -6.63 16.67 -3.73
CA SER A 145 -7.33 15.82 -4.71
C SER A 145 -6.67 14.45 -4.76
N PRO A 146 -7.44 13.38 -5.03
CA PRO A 146 -6.89 12.06 -5.29
C PRO A 146 -5.94 12.10 -6.48
N SER A 147 -4.87 11.32 -6.43
CA SER A 147 -3.96 11.13 -7.56
C SER A 147 -4.02 9.69 -8.06
N PRO A 148 -3.67 9.41 -9.33
CA PRO A 148 -3.66 8.05 -9.85
C PRO A 148 -2.84 7.08 -9.01
N ARG A 149 -1.76 7.54 -8.37
CA ARG A 149 -0.93 6.71 -7.48
C ARG A 149 -1.69 6.28 -6.22
N HIS A 150 -2.48 7.18 -5.63
CA HIS A 150 -3.31 6.87 -4.44
C HIS A 150 -4.38 5.85 -4.81
N VAL A 151 -5.03 6.04 -5.96
CA VAL A 151 -6.08 5.13 -6.44
C VAL A 151 -5.52 3.73 -6.71
N LEU A 152 -4.34 3.62 -7.31
CA LEU A 152 -3.69 2.33 -7.55
C LEU A 152 -3.30 1.61 -6.24
N GLN A 153 -2.83 2.35 -5.24
CA GLN A 153 -2.54 1.81 -3.90
C GLN A 153 -3.80 1.21 -3.27
N LEU A 154 -4.89 1.99 -3.27
CA LEU A 154 -6.18 1.57 -2.73
C LEU A 154 -6.77 0.38 -3.50
N ALA A 155 -6.67 0.38 -4.83
CA ALA A 155 -7.15 -0.72 -5.65
C ALA A 155 -6.35 -2.02 -5.38
N LEU A 156 -5.03 -1.94 -5.17
CA LEU A 156 -4.22 -3.09 -4.77
C LEU A 156 -4.64 -3.63 -3.40
N TYR A 157 -4.80 -2.77 -2.41
CA TYR A 157 -5.24 -3.20 -1.07
C TYR A 157 -6.67 -3.74 -1.09
N SER A 158 -7.54 -3.18 -1.92
CA SER A 158 -8.88 -3.73 -2.14
C SER A 158 -8.83 -5.14 -2.74
N ASP A 159 -7.88 -5.41 -3.64
CA ASP A 159 -7.69 -6.75 -4.21
C ASP A 159 -7.25 -7.77 -3.13
N LEU A 160 -6.37 -7.37 -2.20
CA LEU A 160 -6.02 -8.19 -1.04
C LEU A 160 -7.22 -8.38 -0.07
N LEU A 161 -8.03 -7.35 0.10
CA LEU A 161 -9.22 -7.42 0.95
C LEU A 161 -10.30 -8.36 0.35
N ILE A 162 -10.42 -8.42 -0.98
CA ILE A 162 -11.32 -9.37 -1.67
C ILE A 162 -10.98 -10.82 -1.32
N ASP A 163 -9.70 -11.17 -1.22
CA ASP A 163 -9.26 -12.51 -0.83
C ASP A 163 -9.75 -12.88 0.59
N ILE A 164 -9.83 -11.88 1.48
CA ILE A 164 -10.29 -12.06 2.86
C ILE A 164 -11.83 -12.15 2.94
N GLN A 165 -12.54 -11.20 2.36
CA GLN A 165 -13.98 -11.05 2.54
C GLN A 165 -14.83 -11.71 1.44
N GLY A 166 -14.23 -12.15 0.33
CA GLY A 166 -14.89 -12.90 -0.75
C GLY A 166 -15.74 -12.05 -1.68
N ILE A 167 -15.84 -10.74 -1.46
CA ILE A 167 -16.54 -9.78 -2.34
C ILE A 167 -15.67 -8.54 -2.57
N SER A 168 -15.87 -7.91 -3.72
CA SER A 168 -15.20 -6.65 -4.04
C SER A 168 -15.82 -5.51 -3.21
N PRO A 169 -15.03 -4.64 -2.55
CA PRO A 169 -15.52 -3.35 -2.09
C PRO A 169 -16.22 -2.60 -3.23
N GLU A 170 -17.22 -1.83 -2.92
CA GLU A 170 -17.89 -0.99 -3.92
C GLU A 170 -17.10 0.30 -4.13
N HIS A 171 -16.61 0.86 -3.02
CA HIS A 171 -15.88 2.12 -3.02
C HIS A 171 -14.51 2.00 -2.37
N ILE A 172 -13.69 2.98 -2.66
CA ILE A 172 -12.44 3.32 -2.00
C ILE A 172 -12.48 4.79 -1.63
N HIS A 173 -11.84 5.16 -0.52
CA HIS A 173 -11.95 6.49 0.03
C HIS A 173 -10.58 7.11 0.29
N VAL A 174 -10.46 8.41 0.04
CA VAL A 174 -9.28 9.19 0.38
C VAL A 174 -9.71 10.37 1.25
N VAL A 175 -9.18 10.44 2.46
CA VAL A 175 -9.29 11.63 3.31
C VAL A 175 -8.17 12.58 2.92
N LEU A 176 -8.57 13.74 2.37
CA LEU A 176 -7.66 14.72 1.79
C LEU A 176 -7.12 15.67 2.87
N GLY A 177 -6.09 16.45 2.52
CA GLY A 177 -5.45 17.39 3.44
C GLY A 177 -6.34 18.54 3.91
N ASP A 178 -7.53 18.72 3.32
CA ASP A 178 -8.59 19.62 3.78
C ASP A 178 -9.72 18.89 4.53
N SER A 179 -9.44 17.68 5.01
CA SER A 179 -10.36 16.77 5.73
C SER A 179 -11.58 16.31 4.90
N LYS A 180 -11.64 16.62 3.61
CA LYS A 180 -12.71 16.11 2.75
C LYS A 180 -12.47 14.65 2.39
N ARG A 181 -13.53 13.84 2.43
CA ARG A 181 -13.51 12.45 1.98
C ARG A 181 -13.91 12.39 0.50
N ALA A 182 -12.96 12.02 -0.34
CA ALA A 182 -13.22 11.68 -1.74
C ALA A 182 -13.55 10.19 -1.83
N THR A 183 -14.72 9.88 -2.39
CA THR A 183 -15.21 8.51 -2.61
C THR A 183 -15.16 8.19 -4.10
N LEU A 184 -14.54 7.06 -4.45
CA LEU A 184 -14.35 6.60 -5.82
C LEU A 184 -14.91 5.17 -5.96
N ARG A 185 -15.50 4.85 -7.12
CA ARG A 185 -15.95 3.48 -7.41
C ARG A 185 -14.75 2.61 -7.72
N LEU A 186 -14.54 1.55 -6.95
CA LEU A 186 -13.42 0.63 -7.17
C LEU A 186 -13.45 -0.04 -8.54
N GLY A 187 -14.64 -0.37 -9.04
CA GLY A 187 -14.84 -1.02 -10.34
C GLY A 187 -14.20 -0.29 -11.52
N ASP A 188 -14.02 1.03 -11.41
CA ASP A 188 -13.42 1.86 -12.48
C ASP A 188 -11.90 1.67 -12.57
N TYR A 189 -11.25 1.10 -11.53
CA TYR A 189 -9.79 1.06 -11.41
C TYR A 189 -9.20 -0.34 -11.19
N ILE A 190 -9.94 -1.27 -10.61
CA ILE A 190 -9.42 -2.56 -10.13
C ILE A 190 -8.81 -3.41 -11.25
N TYR A 191 -9.42 -3.39 -12.43
CA TYR A 191 -8.92 -4.18 -13.57
C TYR A 191 -7.57 -3.66 -14.07
N TYR A 192 -7.38 -2.34 -14.07
CA TYR A 192 -6.08 -1.76 -14.41
C TYR A 192 -5.03 -2.08 -13.34
N ALA A 193 -5.37 -1.99 -12.07
CA ALA A 193 -4.47 -2.36 -10.97
C ALA A 193 -4.05 -3.83 -11.05
N ARG A 194 -4.99 -4.75 -11.30
CA ARG A 194 -4.71 -6.19 -11.50
C ARG A 194 -3.81 -6.44 -12.71
N ARG A 195 -4.07 -5.78 -13.83
CA ARG A 195 -3.19 -5.88 -15.01
C ARG A 195 -1.78 -5.41 -14.70
N LEU A 196 -1.62 -4.29 -13.99
CA LEU A 196 -0.32 -3.76 -13.62
C LEU A 196 0.39 -4.69 -12.62
N ARG A 197 -0.34 -5.26 -11.68
CA ARG A 197 0.12 -6.28 -10.74
C ARG A 197 0.72 -7.49 -11.47
N HIS A 198 -0.03 -8.10 -12.39
CA HIS A 198 0.46 -9.23 -13.20
C HIS A 198 1.67 -8.88 -14.05
N ARG A 199 1.71 -7.65 -14.61
CA ARG A 199 2.88 -7.18 -15.37
C ARG A 199 4.13 -7.08 -14.51
N LEU A 200 4.00 -6.59 -13.27
CA LEU A 200 5.15 -6.53 -12.34
C LEU A 200 5.58 -7.92 -11.91
N GLU A 201 4.65 -8.82 -11.62
CA GLU A 201 4.94 -10.22 -11.28
C GLU A 201 5.72 -10.93 -12.42
N GLY A 202 5.26 -10.82 -13.66
CA GLY A 202 5.95 -11.35 -14.84
C GLY A 202 7.30 -10.68 -15.05
N PHE A 203 7.38 -9.37 -14.90
CA PHE A 203 8.64 -8.62 -15.01
C PHE A 203 9.70 -9.10 -14.01
N ILE A 204 9.30 -9.41 -12.78
CA ILE A 204 10.22 -9.92 -11.76
C ILE A 204 10.65 -11.35 -12.07
N ALA A 205 9.75 -12.18 -12.58
CA ALA A 205 10.05 -13.56 -12.95
C ALA A 205 11.05 -13.62 -14.14
N ASP A 206 10.82 -12.79 -15.15
CA ASP A 206 11.64 -12.77 -16.38
C ASP A 206 12.94 -11.95 -16.21
N SER A 207 12.94 -11.00 -15.27
CA SER A 207 14.07 -10.10 -14.99
C SER A 207 14.69 -9.50 -16.27
N PRO A 208 13.91 -8.86 -17.15
CA PRO A 208 14.39 -8.39 -18.43
C PRO A 208 15.43 -7.28 -18.28
N ALA A 209 16.36 -7.21 -19.21
CA ALA A 209 17.28 -6.08 -19.32
C ALA A 209 16.50 -4.80 -19.67
N THR A 210 16.75 -3.74 -18.91
CA THR A 210 16.10 -2.44 -19.10
C THR A 210 17.14 -1.33 -19.23
N ARG A 211 16.74 -0.20 -19.81
CA ARG A 211 17.56 1.01 -19.89
C ARG A 211 16.83 2.18 -19.21
N PRO A 212 17.58 3.12 -18.62
CA PRO A 212 16.97 4.31 -18.06
C PRO A 212 16.39 5.19 -19.18
N GLU A 213 15.13 5.58 -19.01
CA GLU A 213 14.46 6.55 -19.88
C GLU A 213 14.12 7.80 -19.04
N PRO A 214 14.60 8.99 -19.43
CA PRO A 214 14.29 10.22 -18.70
C PRO A 214 12.78 10.46 -18.62
N SER A 215 12.29 10.72 -17.42
CA SER A 215 10.87 11.02 -17.17
C SER A 215 10.72 11.94 -15.97
N THR A 216 9.52 12.48 -15.75
CA THR A 216 9.21 13.29 -14.56
C THR A 216 9.39 12.50 -13.26
N ALA A 217 9.31 11.18 -13.29
CA ALA A 217 9.54 10.32 -12.13
C ALA A 217 11.02 10.34 -11.68
N CYS A 218 11.97 10.72 -12.55
CA CYS A 218 13.39 10.77 -12.21
C CYS A 218 13.71 11.79 -11.11
N ALA A 219 12.94 12.88 -11.00
CA ALA A 219 13.16 13.91 -9.99
C ALA A 219 13.09 13.37 -8.55
N LEU A 220 12.22 12.38 -8.31
CA LEU A 220 12.00 11.74 -7.01
C LEU A 220 12.50 10.27 -7.00
N CYS A 221 13.31 9.88 -7.97
CA CYS A 221 13.81 8.53 -8.06
C CYS A 221 14.96 8.31 -7.09
N ARG A 222 14.87 7.27 -6.25
CA ARG A 222 15.95 6.90 -5.34
C ARG A 222 17.24 6.44 -6.05
N TRP A 223 17.15 6.23 -7.37
CA TRP A 223 18.29 5.87 -8.25
C TRP A 223 18.80 7.04 -9.08
N LYS A 224 18.36 8.28 -8.82
CA LYS A 224 18.66 9.47 -9.66
C LYS A 224 20.14 9.83 -9.79
N ALA A 225 20.97 9.37 -8.88
CA ALA A 225 22.42 9.59 -8.89
C ALA A 225 23.20 8.48 -9.61
N ARG A 226 22.54 7.68 -10.48
CA ARG A 226 23.07 6.47 -11.11
C ARG A 226 22.95 6.53 -12.62
#